data_5ffe4523555dc378ae8eae67e3a43d1a
#
_entry.id   5ffe4523555dc378ae8eae67e3a43d1a
#
_cell.length_a   1.000
_cell.length_b   1.000
_cell.length_c   1.000
_cell.angle_alpha   90.00
_cell.angle_beta   90.00
_cell.angle_gamma   90.00
#
_symmetry.space_group_name_H-M   'P 1'
#
loop_
_entity.id
_entity.type
_entity.pdbx_description
1 polymer ?
#
loop_
_entity_poly.entity_id
_entity_poly.type
_entity_poly.pdbx_seq_one_letter_code
_entity_poly.pdbx_strand_id
1 'polypeptide(L)'
;MSEKKRARVNPPGFLIGMELEERGWSQKDFAEILGMSEQFISGLIKGERTLTMEVARSLGKAFGTSPEVWMNLEAKYRLSLKQAEEERADCALEETTEMRAEVYSRLPIRELRKRGLISKKARKNGGFISELLSVLGLESLDCIPKAAPMCLRNSNAWTPSERGLAAWFLLARKDAAAQEVGVFSREQLLENLSSLFQTSTNVEKIREVPAWLAKNGIAFVYLPHFEKTYLDGATFRQEGKPVLGLTLRHDRLDNFWFTLAHELGHIALGHEEEFFDTTEGPERKMGPKEKEADEFARENMVPSAEFDAFKKRCRTSFPPEAIVEFSRTIQRHPALVVGRLRHDGFVPWGSHVALVPKVRELLKKK
;
A
#
# COMPACT_ATOMS: atom_id res chain seq x y z
N MET A 1 -25.41 -31.20 -7.07
CA MET A 1 -26.19 -30.39 -6.10
C MET A 1 -27.24 -29.64 -6.94
N SER A 2 -28.51 -29.82 -6.62
CA SER A 2 -29.65 -29.33 -7.42
C SER A 2 -29.69 -27.80 -7.44
N GLU A 3 -29.60 -27.21 -8.64
CA GLU A 3 -29.92 -25.80 -8.87
C GLU A 3 -31.37 -25.51 -8.47
N LYS A 4 -31.56 -24.85 -7.36
CA LYS A 4 -32.85 -24.25 -7.04
C LYS A 4 -33.14 -23.13 -8.07
N LYS A 5 -33.93 -23.41 -9.10
CA LYS A 5 -34.53 -22.37 -9.94
C LYS A 5 -35.28 -21.39 -9.04
N ARG A 6 -34.69 -20.19 -8.84
CA ARG A 6 -35.38 -19.10 -8.16
C ARG A 6 -36.64 -18.72 -8.92
N ALA A 7 -37.74 -18.53 -8.20
CA ALA A 7 -39.00 -18.10 -8.80
C ALA A 7 -38.80 -16.72 -9.44
N ARG A 8 -39.19 -16.63 -10.73
CA ARG A 8 -39.11 -15.37 -11.49
C ARG A 8 -40.06 -14.35 -10.84
N VAL A 9 -39.52 -13.20 -10.42
CA VAL A 9 -40.35 -12.13 -9.86
C VAL A 9 -41.11 -11.44 -10.99
N ASN A 10 -42.44 -11.51 -10.94
CA ASN A 10 -43.28 -10.87 -11.94
C ASN A 10 -43.25 -9.33 -11.79
N PRO A 11 -43.30 -8.56 -12.89
CA PRO A 11 -43.41 -7.11 -12.84
C PRO A 11 -44.70 -6.70 -12.16
N PRO A 12 -44.77 -5.52 -11.49
CA PRO A 12 -46.02 -4.99 -10.92
C PRO A 12 -47.17 -4.92 -11.93
N GLY A 13 -46.84 -4.72 -13.22
CA GLY A 13 -47.77 -4.74 -14.32
C GLY A 13 -48.55 -6.06 -14.47
N PHE A 14 -47.97 -7.18 -14.05
CA PHE A 14 -48.69 -8.47 -14.04
C PHE A 14 -49.88 -8.45 -13.08
N LEU A 15 -49.66 -7.87 -11.85
CA LEU A 15 -50.72 -7.74 -10.89
C LEU A 15 -51.78 -6.71 -11.35
N ILE A 16 -51.33 -5.60 -11.98
CA ILE A 16 -52.27 -4.63 -12.61
C ILE A 16 -53.15 -5.35 -13.65
N GLY A 17 -52.56 -6.19 -14.50
CA GLY A 17 -53.35 -6.97 -15.47
C GLY A 17 -54.40 -7.87 -14.84
N MET A 18 -54.04 -8.58 -13.77
CA MET A 18 -54.98 -9.42 -13.00
C MET A 18 -56.16 -8.59 -12.40
N GLU A 19 -55.83 -7.45 -11.80
CA GLU A 19 -56.85 -6.55 -11.22
C GLU A 19 -57.80 -5.97 -12.28
N LEU A 20 -57.31 -5.71 -13.50
CA LEU A 20 -58.14 -5.30 -14.63
C LEU A 20 -59.07 -6.39 -15.09
N GLU A 21 -58.58 -7.64 -15.24
CA GLU A 21 -59.36 -8.78 -15.61
C GLU A 21 -60.50 -9.05 -14.59
N GLU A 22 -60.17 -9.04 -13.29
CA GLU A 22 -61.14 -9.28 -12.23
C GLU A 22 -62.29 -8.26 -12.24
N ARG A 23 -62.01 -6.98 -12.58
CA ARG A 23 -62.97 -5.89 -12.64
C ARG A 23 -63.62 -5.72 -13.99
N GLY A 24 -63.17 -6.47 -15.01
CA GLY A 24 -63.67 -6.35 -16.38
C GLY A 24 -63.31 -5.01 -17.04
N TRP A 25 -62.24 -4.35 -16.59
CA TRP A 25 -61.77 -3.08 -17.13
C TRP A 25 -60.78 -3.31 -18.30
N SER A 26 -60.99 -2.58 -19.39
CA SER A 26 -60.00 -2.53 -20.45
C SER A 26 -58.83 -1.62 -20.09
N GLN A 27 -57.70 -1.76 -20.74
CA GLN A 27 -56.54 -0.83 -20.56
C GLN A 27 -56.92 0.62 -20.87
N LYS A 28 -57.90 0.82 -21.78
CA LYS A 28 -58.45 2.13 -22.14
C LYS A 28 -59.28 2.71 -21.00
N ASP A 29 -60.19 1.92 -20.42
CA ASP A 29 -61.01 2.36 -19.26
C ASP A 29 -60.08 2.72 -18.07
N PHE A 30 -59.08 1.90 -17.89
CA PHE A 30 -58.12 2.14 -16.79
C PHE A 30 -57.26 3.41 -16.98
N ALA A 31 -56.90 3.68 -18.27
CA ALA A 31 -56.24 4.93 -18.62
C ALA A 31 -57.12 6.16 -18.32
N GLU A 32 -58.41 6.07 -18.60
CA GLU A 32 -59.37 7.14 -18.25
C GLU A 32 -59.54 7.27 -16.74
N ILE A 33 -59.65 6.18 -15.98
CA ILE A 33 -59.76 6.15 -14.53
C ILE A 33 -58.57 6.84 -13.87
N LEU A 34 -57.35 6.58 -14.36
CA LEU A 34 -56.12 7.17 -13.77
C LEU A 34 -55.76 8.54 -14.37
N GLY A 35 -56.45 9.00 -15.42
CA GLY A 35 -56.11 10.25 -16.12
C GLY A 35 -54.76 10.17 -16.85
N MET A 36 -54.42 8.99 -17.36
CA MET A 36 -53.14 8.71 -18.04
C MET A 36 -53.37 8.25 -19.47
N SER A 37 -52.29 8.22 -20.30
CA SER A 37 -52.45 7.71 -21.67
C SER A 37 -52.49 6.19 -21.67
N GLU A 38 -53.25 5.60 -22.62
CA GLU A 38 -53.32 4.14 -22.84
C GLU A 38 -51.95 3.54 -23.10
N GLN A 39 -51.09 4.26 -23.85
CA GLN A 39 -49.70 3.85 -24.10
C GLN A 39 -48.86 3.78 -22.83
N PHE A 40 -49.11 4.69 -21.86
CA PHE A 40 -48.46 4.66 -20.58
C PHE A 40 -48.87 3.41 -19.77
N ILE A 41 -50.17 3.11 -19.71
CA ILE A 41 -50.69 1.95 -19.02
C ILE A 41 -50.17 0.64 -19.65
N SER A 42 -50.15 0.56 -20.95
CA SER A 42 -49.59 -0.62 -21.67
C SER A 42 -48.11 -0.82 -21.33
N GLY A 43 -47.28 0.25 -21.30
CA GLY A 43 -45.90 0.18 -20.92
C GLY A 43 -45.70 -0.20 -19.44
N LEU A 44 -46.60 0.19 -18.57
CA LEU A 44 -46.59 -0.18 -17.16
C LEU A 44 -46.90 -1.68 -16.95
N ILE A 45 -47.92 -2.18 -17.65
CA ILE A 45 -48.31 -3.61 -17.63
C ILE A 45 -47.18 -4.51 -18.18
N LYS A 46 -46.51 -4.07 -19.21
CA LYS A 46 -45.35 -4.79 -19.80
C LYS A 46 -44.07 -4.70 -18.97
N GLY A 47 -44.04 -3.87 -17.96
CA GLY A 47 -42.82 -3.62 -17.16
C GLY A 47 -41.77 -2.76 -17.85
N GLU A 48 -42.11 -2.11 -18.97
CA GLU A 48 -41.25 -1.22 -19.74
C GLU A 48 -41.12 0.17 -19.08
N ARG A 49 -42.07 0.54 -18.24
CA ARG A 49 -42.08 1.80 -17.49
C ARG A 49 -41.97 1.53 -16.01
N THR A 50 -41.28 2.46 -15.33
CA THR A 50 -41.11 2.42 -13.88
C THR A 50 -42.34 2.96 -13.18
N LEU A 51 -42.78 2.28 -12.14
CA LEU A 51 -43.87 2.69 -11.29
C LEU A 51 -43.36 3.76 -10.30
N THR A 52 -43.86 4.99 -10.47
CA THR A 52 -43.51 6.12 -9.57
C THR A 52 -44.45 6.16 -8.36
N MET A 53 -44.05 6.92 -7.32
CA MET A 53 -44.87 7.12 -6.12
C MET A 53 -46.26 7.71 -6.46
N GLU A 54 -46.36 8.60 -7.44
CA GLU A 54 -47.61 9.20 -7.91
C GLU A 54 -48.54 8.17 -8.52
N VAL A 55 -47.94 7.31 -9.40
CA VAL A 55 -48.67 6.20 -10.01
C VAL A 55 -49.11 5.19 -8.94
N ALA A 56 -48.24 4.86 -7.98
CA ALA A 56 -48.57 3.96 -6.87
C ALA A 56 -49.76 4.48 -6.04
N ARG A 57 -49.83 5.79 -5.80
CA ARG A 57 -50.99 6.42 -5.10
C ARG A 57 -52.27 6.32 -5.93
N SER A 58 -52.18 6.52 -7.24
CA SER A 58 -53.35 6.41 -8.13
C SER A 58 -53.84 4.96 -8.23
N LEU A 59 -52.93 3.97 -8.32
CA LEU A 59 -53.22 2.56 -8.26
C LEU A 59 -53.90 2.16 -6.93
N GLY A 60 -53.35 2.66 -5.83
CA GLY A 60 -53.92 2.42 -4.50
C GLY A 60 -55.36 2.90 -4.37
N LYS A 61 -55.68 4.07 -4.93
CA LYS A 61 -57.06 4.62 -4.94
C LYS A 61 -57.97 3.82 -5.87
N ALA A 62 -57.47 3.42 -7.04
CA ALA A 62 -58.30 2.70 -8.03
C ALA A 62 -58.60 1.26 -7.57
N PHE A 63 -57.67 0.60 -6.93
CA PHE A 63 -57.77 -0.82 -6.54
C PHE A 63 -58.14 -1.04 -5.06
N GLY A 64 -58.13 0.02 -4.25
CA GLY A 64 -58.39 -0.09 -2.80
C GLY A 64 -57.24 -0.69 -2.03
N THR A 65 -56.00 -0.50 -2.50
CA THR A 65 -54.78 -1.03 -1.90
C THR A 65 -53.89 0.10 -1.36
N SER A 66 -52.89 -0.23 -0.55
CA SER A 66 -51.95 0.81 -0.09
C SER A 66 -50.88 1.07 -1.18
N PRO A 67 -50.43 2.33 -1.35
CA PRO A 67 -49.37 2.69 -2.30
C PRO A 67 -48.05 1.95 -2.05
N GLU A 68 -47.75 1.62 -0.78
CA GLU A 68 -46.56 0.92 -0.35
C GLU A 68 -46.46 -0.50 -0.97
N VAL A 69 -47.62 -1.16 -1.17
CA VAL A 69 -47.65 -2.48 -1.84
C VAL A 69 -47.06 -2.38 -3.24
N TRP A 70 -47.49 -1.38 -4.01
CA TRP A 70 -47.04 -1.15 -5.37
C TRP A 70 -45.57 -0.77 -5.46
N MET A 71 -45.11 0.10 -4.54
CA MET A 71 -43.70 0.47 -4.47
C MET A 71 -42.78 -0.69 -4.07
N ASN A 72 -43.23 -1.53 -3.13
CA ASN A 72 -42.50 -2.72 -2.73
C ASN A 72 -42.37 -3.76 -3.87
N LEU A 73 -43.46 -3.93 -4.65
CA LEU A 73 -43.43 -4.81 -5.85
C LEU A 73 -42.47 -4.28 -6.90
N GLU A 74 -42.49 -2.97 -7.18
CA GLU A 74 -41.57 -2.35 -8.13
C GLU A 74 -40.13 -2.50 -7.65
N ALA A 75 -39.82 -2.22 -6.39
CA ALA A 75 -38.49 -2.35 -5.82
C ALA A 75 -37.96 -3.81 -5.96
N LYS A 76 -38.77 -4.79 -5.56
CA LYS A 76 -38.41 -6.21 -5.69
C LYS A 76 -38.17 -6.62 -7.15
N TYR A 77 -39.02 -6.16 -8.06
CA TYR A 77 -38.90 -6.46 -9.48
C TYR A 77 -37.62 -5.85 -10.07
N ARG A 78 -37.34 -4.57 -9.79
CA ARG A 78 -36.10 -3.92 -10.27
C ARG A 78 -34.83 -4.54 -9.69
N LEU A 79 -34.84 -4.93 -8.43
CA LEU A 79 -33.74 -5.68 -7.83
C LEU A 79 -33.52 -7.03 -8.52
N SER A 80 -34.62 -7.77 -8.82
CA SER A 80 -34.50 -9.06 -9.52
C SER A 80 -33.98 -8.93 -10.97
N LEU A 81 -34.34 -7.84 -11.66
CA LEU A 81 -33.79 -7.57 -13.00
C LEU A 81 -32.29 -7.29 -12.94
N LYS A 82 -31.85 -6.46 -11.97
CA LYS A 82 -30.41 -6.24 -11.77
C LYS A 82 -29.66 -7.50 -11.42
N GLN A 83 -30.18 -8.32 -10.52
CA GLN A 83 -29.58 -9.61 -10.19
C GLN A 83 -29.47 -10.55 -11.42
N ALA A 84 -30.50 -10.55 -12.28
CA ALA A 84 -30.48 -11.36 -13.52
C ALA A 84 -29.51 -10.78 -14.57
N GLU A 85 -29.29 -9.48 -14.62
CA GLU A 85 -28.27 -8.83 -15.44
C GLU A 85 -26.86 -9.15 -14.93
N GLU A 86 -26.67 -9.12 -13.60
CA GLU A 86 -25.45 -9.49 -12.90
C GLU A 86 -25.08 -10.97 -13.14
N GLU A 87 -26.06 -11.89 -13.09
CA GLU A 87 -25.87 -13.32 -13.37
C GLU A 87 -25.54 -13.60 -14.88
N ARG A 88 -25.91 -12.72 -15.80
CA ARG A 88 -25.60 -12.84 -17.25
C ARG A 88 -24.27 -12.23 -17.66
N ALA A 89 -23.70 -11.34 -16.81
CA ALA A 89 -22.41 -10.69 -17.03
C ALA A 89 -21.22 -11.55 -16.57
N ASP A 90 -21.42 -12.84 -16.38
CA ASP A 90 -20.42 -13.81 -15.95
C ASP A 90 -19.27 -13.90 -16.97
N CYS A 91 -18.30 -12.99 -16.83
CA CYS A 91 -16.88 -13.14 -17.20
C CYS A 91 -15.99 -11.94 -16.83
N ALA A 92 -16.50 -10.90 -16.16
CA ALA A 92 -15.65 -9.87 -15.57
C ALA A 92 -15.93 -9.89 -14.06
N LEU A 93 -14.90 -9.96 -13.22
CA LEU A 93 -15.00 -9.78 -11.76
C LEU A 93 -15.84 -8.53 -11.48
N GLU A 94 -17.16 -8.71 -11.22
CA GLU A 94 -18.01 -7.60 -10.81
C GLU A 94 -17.55 -7.14 -9.42
N GLU A 95 -16.98 -5.95 -9.40
CA GLU A 95 -16.51 -5.33 -8.16
C GLU A 95 -17.69 -4.95 -7.30
N THR A 96 -17.95 -5.70 -6.26
CA THR A 96 -19.02 -5.40 -5.31
C THR A 96 -18.62 -4.20 -4.40
N THR A 97 -19.62 -3.58 -3.81
CA THR A 97 -19.41 -2.49 -2.84
C THR A 97 -18.60 -2.98 -1.64
N GLU A 98 -18.83 -4.22 -1.21
CA GLU A 98 -18.12 -4.87 -0.10
C GLU A 98 -16.63 -5.03 -0.41
N MET A 99 -16.28 -5.55 -1.60
CA MET A 99 -14.88 -5.68 -2.04
C MET A 99 -14.17 -4.33 -2.07
N ARG A 100 -14.84 -3.28 -2.56
CA ARG A 100 -14.28 -1.92 -2.54
C ARG A 100 -14.10 -1.41 -1.11
N ALA A 101 -15.08 -1.59 -0.23
CA ALA A 101 -15.00 -1.19 1.16
C ALA A 101 -13.83 -1.90 1.87
N GLU A 102 -13.65 -3.19 1.64
CA GLU A 102 -12.55 -3.98 2.16
C GLU A 102 -11.19 -3.43 1.73
N VAL A 103 -11.01 -3.18 0.44
CA VAL A 103 -9.77 -2.60 -0.12
C VAL A 103 -9.46 -1.24 0.51
N TYR A 104 -10.45 -0.36 0.66
CA TYR A 104 -10.28 0.94 1.29
C TYR A 104 -9.99 0.86 2.79
N SER A 105 -10.41 -0.22 3.45
CA SER A 105 -10.09 -0.47 4.86
C SER A 105 -8.64 -0.92 5.07
N ARG A 106 -8.05 -1.62 4.10
CA ARG A 106 -6.72 -2.24 4.20
C ARG A 106 -5.59 -1.46 3.51
N LEU A 107 -5.91 -0.61 2.52
CA LEU A 107 -4.91 0.07 1.68
C LEU A 107 -5.13 1.58 1.60
N PRO A 108 -4.06 2.39 1.45
CA PRO A 108 -4.14 3.84 1.35
C PRO A 108 -4.47 4.29 -0.09
N ILE A 109 -5.67 3.97 -0.58
CA ILE A 109 -6.08 4.16 -1.98
C ILE A 109 -5.88 5.60 -2.47
N ARG A 110 -6.14 6.60 -1.60
CA ARG A 110 -5.93 8.02 -1.93
C ARG A 110 -4.48 8.31 -2.27
N GLU A 111 -3.55 7.75 -1.50
CA GLU A 111 -2.12 7.96 -1.70
C GLU A 111 -1.61 7.18 -2.93
N LEU A 112 -2.08 5.95 -3.16
CA LEU A 112 -1.77 5.20 -4.39
C LEU A 112 -2.19 5.98 -5.65
N ARG A 113 -3.35 6.64 -5.62
CA ARG A 113 -3.81 7.54 -6.70
C ARG A 113 -2.94 8.80 -6.84
N LYS A 114 -2.58 9.43 -5.72
CA LYS A 114 -1.71 10.62 -5.70
C LYS A 114 -0.34 10.31 -6.31
N ARG A 115 0.18 9.11 -6.07
CA ARG A 115 1.44 8.62 -6.65
C ARG A 115 1.32 8.18 -8.11
N GLY A 116 0.11 8.15 -8.67
CA GLY A 116 -0.13 7.72 -10.06
C GLY A 116 -0.01 6.21 -10.28
N LEU A 117 0.01 5.41 -9.21
CA LEU A 117 0.11 3.96 -9.28
C LEU A 117 -1.20 3.33 -9.76
N ILE A 118 -2.33 3.93 -9.43
CA ILE A 118 -3.67 3.53 -9.87
C ILE A 118 -4.44 4.72 -10.42
N SER A 119 -5.42 4.47 -11.28
CA SER A 119 -6.22 5.47 -11.99
C SER A 119 -6.92 6.43 -11.03
N LYS A 120 -6.94 7.72 -11.37
CA LYS A 120 -7.62 8.77 -10.57
C LYS A 120 -9.13 8.62 -10.57
N LYS A 121 -9.73 8.08 -11.65
CA LYS A 121 -11.17 7.88 -11.77
C LYS A 121 -11.50 6.41 -11.52
N ALA A 122 -12.45 6.15 -10.60
CA ALA A 122 -13.07 4.84 -10.50
C ALA A 122 -13.72 4.53 -11.86
N ARG A 123 -13.34 3.41 -12.49
CA ARG A 123 -13.99 2.97 -13.73
C ARG A 123 -15.42 2.59 -13.39
N LYS A 124 -16.40 3.14 -14.12
CA LYS A 124 -17.84 2.87 -13.91
C LYS A 124 -18.19 1.39 -14.12
N ASN A 125 -17.40 0.68 -14.93
CA ASN A 125 -17.68 -0.68 -15.39
C ASN A 125 -16.72 -1.74 -14.80
N GLY A 126 -16.28 -1.59 -13.54
CA GLY A 126 -15.32 -2.52 -12.96
C GLY A 126 -13.88 -2.24 -13.40
N GLY A 127 -12.93 -3.06 -12.94
CA GLY A 127 -11.52 -2.97 -13.29
C GLY A 127 -10.65 -2.17 -12.31
N PHE A 128 -11.22 -1.57 -11.26
CA PHE A 128 -10.44 -0.92 -10.20
C PHE A 128 -9.68 -1.96 -9.35
N ILE A 129 -10.36 -3.03 -8.95
CA ILE A 129 -9.73 -4.11 -8.15
C ILE A 129 -8.71 -4.86 -8.99
N SER A 130 -9.02 -5.16 -10.24
CA SER A 130 -8.09 -5.80 -11.17
C SER A 130 -6.82 -4.94 -11.40
N GLU A 131 -6.99 -3.62 -11.61
CA GLU A 131 -5.87 -2.68 -11.70
C GLU A 131 -5.04 -2.67 -10.42
N LEU A 132 -5.70 -2.64 -9.25
CA LEU A 132 -5.04 -2.63 -7.95
C LEU A 132 -4.25 -3.92 -7.71
N LEU A 133 -4.85 -5.08 -7.94
CA LEU A 133 -4.18 -6.38 -7.82
C LEU A 133 -2.96 -6.47 -8.75
N SER A 134 -3.10 -6.04 -10.00
CA SER A 134 -1.99 -5.96 -10.94
C SER A 134 -0.87 -5.04 -10.46
N VAL A 135 -1.21 -3.86 -9.93
CA VAL A 135 -0.22 -2.90 -9.38
C VAL A 135 0.50 -3.47 -8.17
N LEU A 136 -0.18 -4.21 -7.32
CA LEU A 136 0.39 -4.81 -6.11
C LEU A 136 1.05 -6.19 -6.35
N GLY A 137 0.88 -6.77 -7.56
CA GLY A 137 1.39 -8.11 -7.88
C GLY A 137 0.66 -9.22 -7.13
N LEU A 138 -0.66 -9.10 -6.95
CA LEU A 138 -1.49 -10.04 -6.21
C LEU A 138 -2.46 -10.76 -7.15
N GLU A 139 -2.77 -12.02 -6.82
CA GLU A 139 -3.75 -12.82 -7.55
C GLU A 139 -5.18 -12.60 -7.05
N SER A 140 -5.34 -12.30 -5.75
CA SER A 140 -6.65 -12.08 -5.13
C SER A 140 -6.59 -11.08 -3.98
N LEU A 141 -7.77 -10.58 -3.53
CA LEU A 141 -7.88 -9.69 -2.38
C LEU A 141 -7.48 -10.37 -1.06
N ASP A 142 -7.62 -11.69 -0.96
CA ASP A 142 -7.24 -12.46 0.22
C ASP A 142 -5.74 -12.39 0.52
N CYS A 143 -4.93 -12.14 -0.53
CA CYS A 143 -3.49 -11.95 -0.41
C CYS A 143 -3.10 -10.61 0.23
N ILE A 144 -4.03 -9.67 0.42
CA ILE A 144 -3.76 -8.41 1.13
C ILE A 144 -3.66 -8.71 2.62
N PRO A 145 -2.54 -8.38 3.30
CA PRO A 145 -2.39 -8.61 4.73
C PRO A 145 -3.52 -7.99 5.55
N LYS A 146 -4.09 -8.75 6.50
CA LYS A 146 -5.13 -8.25 7.41
C LYS A 146 -4.59 -7.30 8.47
N ALA A 147 -3.30 -7.39 8.76
CA ALA A 147 -2.56 -6.47 9.61
C ALA A 147 -1.17 -6.24 9.00
N ALA A 148 -0.55 -5.09 9.27
CA ALA A 148 0.86 -4.89 8.92
C ALA A 148 1.72 -5.94 9.66
N PRO A 149 2.86 -6.37 9.07
CA PRO A 149 3.78 -7.30 9.72
C PRO A 149 4.08 -6.87 11.16
N MET A 150 4.13 -7.87 12.07
CA MET A 150 3.99 -7.66 13.52
C MET A 150 5.11 -6.87 14.22
N CYS A 151 6.21 -6.56 13.57
CA CYS A 151 7.38 -5.90 14.19
C CYS A 151 7.16 -4.44 14.63
N LEU A 152 6.01 -3.83 14.29
CA LEU A 152 5.72 -2.40 14.50
C LEU A 152 4.84 -2.06 15.71
N ARG A 153 4.48 -3.04 16.56
CA ARG A 153 3.40 -2.87 17.56
C ARG A 153 3.76 -2.14 18.85
N ASN A 154 4.95 -1.58 19.04
CA ASN A 154 5.40 -1.15 20.37
C ASN A 154 5.83 0.31 20.53
N SER A 155 5.14 1.29 19.94
CA SER A 155 5.31 2.67 20.38
C SER A 155 3.98 3.31 20.79
N ASN A 156 3.81 3.60 22.07
CA ASN A 156 2.60 4.19 22.65
C ASN A 156 2.35 5.67 22.24
N ALA A 157 3.22 6.29 21.47
CA ALA A 157 3.11 7.70 21.10
C ALA A 157 2.70 7.95 19.64
N TRP A 158 3.01 7.04 18.72
CA TRP A 158 2.70 7.18 17.28
C TRP A 158 2.33 5.82 16.73
N THR A 159 1.08 5.64 16.32
CA THR A 159 0.66 4.43 15.58
C THR A 159 0.96 4.64 14.10
N PRO A 160 1.91 3.88 13.52
CA PRO A 160 2.17 3.93 12.10
C PRO A 160 0.92 3.58 11.30
N SER A 161 0.79 4.12 10.08
CA SER A 161 -0.30 3.77 9.18
C SER A 161 -0.15 2.32 8.71
N GLU A 162 -0.89 1.40 9.31
CA GLU A 162 -0.88 -0.03 8.91
C GLU A 162 -1.20 -0.21 7.42
N ARG A 163 -2.13 0.59 6.89
CA ARG A 163 -2.46 0.61 5.45
C ARG A 163 -1.29 1.04 4.59
N GLY A 164 -0.55 2.06 5.05
CA GLY A 164 0.64 2.54 4.36
C GLY A 164 1.76 1.51 4.34
N LEU A 165 1.97 0.83 5.47
CA LEU A 165 2.97 -0.23 5.60
C LEU A 165 2.61 -1.44 4.75
N ALA A 166 1.33 -1.88 4.76
CA ALA A 166 0.86 -2.98 3.92
C ALA A 166 1.08 -2.66 2.43
N ALA A 167 0.72 -1.45 1.98
CA ALA A 167 0.93 -1.05 0.59
C ALA A 167 2.42 -0.99 0.22
N TRP A 168 3.26 -0.42 1.10
CA TRP A 168 4.70 -0.36 0.89
C TRP A 168 5.29 -1.77 0.76
N PHE A 169 4.94 -2.66 1.67
CA PHE A 169 5.42 -4.04 1.68
C PHE A 169 5.02 -4.81 0.41
N LEU A 170 3.76 -4.72 -0.02
CA LEU A 170 3.29 -5.38 -1.23
C LEU A 170 4.00 -4.87 -2.49
N LEU A 171 4.18 -3.55 -2.61
CA LEU A 171 4.92 -2.96 -3.72
C LEU A 171 6.41 -3.35 -3.68
N ALA A 172 7.01 -3.38 -2.49
CA ALA A 172 8.40 -3.81 -2.33
C ALA A 172 8.58 -5.29 -2.69
N ARG A 173 7.67 -6.17 -2.29
CA ARG A 173 7.68 -7.59 -2.70
C ARG A 173 7.58 -7.76 -4.20
N LYS A 174 6.68 -7.02 -4.85
CA LYS A 174 6.53 -7.05 -6.30
C LYS A 174 7.80 -6.59 -7.01
N ASP A 175 8.40 -5.47 -6.57
CA ASP A 175 9.63 -4.94 -7.18
C ASP A 175 10.83 -5.91 -6.97
N ALA A 176 10.90 -6.55 -5.80
CA ALA A 176 11.91 -7.56 -5.50
C ALA A 176 11.74 -8.84 -6.33
N ALA A 177 10.51 -9.31 -6.53
CA ALA A 177 10.22 -10.51 -7.32
C ALA A 177 10.64 -10.36 -8.79
N ALA A 178 10.64 -9.13 -9.32
CA ALA A 178 11.05 -8.83 -10.69
C ALA A 178 12.58 -8.74 -10.87
N GLN A 179 13.38 -8.86 -9.77
CA GLN A 179 14.83 -8.71 -9.82
C GLN A 179 15.54 -10.07 -9.96
N GLU A 180 16.47 -10.13 -10.89
CA GLU A 180 17.42 -11.23 -10.99
C GLU A 180 18.60 -10.97 -10.03
N VAL A 181 18.77 -11.83 -9.05
CA VAL A 181 19.87 -11.75 -8.07
C VAL A 181 20.64 -13.05 -8.02
N GLY A 182 21.90 -12.97 -7.62
CA GLY A 182 22.77 -14.14 -7.42
C GLY A 182 22.27 -15.08 -6.32
N VAL A 183 23.06 -16.10 -6.04
CA VAL A 183 22.82 -16.99 -4.90
C VAL A 183 23.33 -16.30 -3.63
N PHE A 184 22.47 -16.19 -2.62
CA PHE A 184 22.85 -15.59 -1.34
C PHE A 184 23.75 -16.54 -0.55
N SER A 185 24.90 -16.04 -0.10
CA SER A 185 25.76 -16.66 0.92
C SER A 185 26.10 -15.61 1.98
N ARG A 186 25.88 -15.98 3.22
CA ARG A 186 26.19 -15.12 4.38
C ARG A 186 27.70 -14.89 4.50
N GLU A 187 28.51 -15.95 4.29
CA GLU A 187 29.97 -15.91 4.36
C GLU A 187 30.51 -14.94 3.31
N GLN A 188 30.06 -15.08 2.06
CA GLN A 188 30.44 -14.20 0.96
C GLN A 188 30.00 -12.75 1.20
N LEU A 189 28.82 -12.53 1.78
CA LEU A 189 28.36 -11.19 2.16
C LEU A 189 29.35 -10.56 3.14
N LEU A 190 29.71 -11.26 4.23
CA LEU A 190 30.62 -10.76 5.26
C LEU A 190 32.03 -10.43 4.70
N GLU A 191 32.56 -11.27 3.83
CA GLU A 191 33.82 -11.03 3.14
C GLU A 191 33.80 -9.77 2.26
N ASN A 192 32.67 -9.50 1.60
CA ASN A 192 32.53 -8.42 0.64
C ASN A 192 32.13 -7.07 1.27
N LEU A 193 31.65 -7.03 2.53
CA LEU A 193 31.13 -5.82 3.16
C LEU A 193 32.08 -4.63 3.13
N SER A 194 33.37 -4.86 3.40
CA SER A 194 34.39 -3.80 3.39
C SER A 194 34.40 -3.07 2.05
N SER A 195 34.32 -3.82 0.95
CA SER A 195 34.31 -3.24 -0.40
C SER A 195 33.08 -2.36 -0.66
N LEU A 196 31.90 -2.76 -0.15
CA LEU A 196 30.69 -1.96 -0.25
C LEU A 196 30.88 -0.62 0.48
N PHE A 197 31.28 -0.66 1.73
CA PHE A 197 31.35 0.56 2.55
C PHE A 197 32.46 1.51 2.11
N GLN A 198 33.54 1.02 1.48
CA GLN A 198 34.56 1.88 0.84
C GLN A 198 33.98 2.67 -0.34
N THR A 199 32.94 2.18 -1.03
CA THR A 199 32.27 2.95 -2.10
C THR A 199 31.66 4.24 -1.58
N SER A 200 31.36 4.33 -0.26
CA SER A 200 30.81 5.53 0.36
C SER A 200 31.70 6.77 0.23
N THR A 201 33.00 6.62 -0.06
CA THR A 201 33.91 7.75 -0.31
C THR A 201 33.48 8.64 -1.46
N ASN A 202 32.71 8.11 -2.42
CA ASN A 202 32.17 8.86 -3.55
C ASN A 202 30.63 8.76 -3.56
N VAL A 203 29.96 9.91 -3.49
CA VAL A 203 28.50 9.99 -3.46
C VAL A 203 27.84 9.35 -4.69
N GLU A 204 28.42 9.49 -5.89
CA GLU A 204 27.88 8.93 -7.13
C GLU A 204 27.86 7.39 -7.12
N LYS A 205 28.72 6.75 -6.35
CA LYS A 205 28.77 5.29 -6.22
C LYS A 205 27.59 4.67 -5.49
N ILE A 206 26.71 5.45 -4.90
CA ILE A 206 25.40 4.98 -4.44
C ILE A 206 24.64 4.24 -5.56
N ARG A 207 24.82 4.65 -6.81
CA ARG A 207 24.20 4.02 -7.99
C ARG A 207 24.68 2.59 -8.22
N GLU A 208 25.84 2.22 -7.69
CA GLU A 208 26.43 0.88 -7.79
C GLU A 208 25.89 -0.07 -6.71
N VAL A 209 25.31 0.46 -5.63
CA VAL A 209 24.80 -0.32 -4.47
C VAL A 209 23.79 -1.39 -4.90
N PRO A 210 22.77 -1.11 -5.73
CA PRO A 210 21.81 -2.12 -6.16
C PRO A 210 22.49 -3.30 -6.88
N ALA A 211 23.44 -3.02 -7.78
CA ALA A 211 24.16 -4.05 -8.52
C ALA A 211 25.09 -4.87 -7.60
N TRP A 212 25.72 -4.22 -6.62
CA TRP A 212 26.53 -4.91 -5.63
C TRP A 212 25.69 -5.86 -4.78
N LEU A 213 24.51 -5.41 -4.30
CA LEU A 213 23.57 -6.23 -3.53
C LEU A 213 23.06 -7.41 -4.34
N ALA A 214 22.65 -7.18 -5.60
CA ALA A 214 22.18 -8.23 -6.50
C ALA A 214 23.26 -9.31 -6.73
N LYS A 215 24.53 -8.92 -6.90
CA LYS A 215 25.66 -9.85 -7.03
C LYS A 215 25.83 -10.72 -5.76
N ASN A 216 25.53 -10.20 -4.59
CA ASN A 216 25.59 -10.90 -3.30
C ASN A 216 24.27 -11.60 -2.94
N GLY A 217 23.35 -11.77 -3.90
CA GLY A 217 22.09 -12.51 -3.71
C GLY A 217 21.02 -11.77 -2.92
N ILE A 218 21.11 -10.43 -2.82
CA ILE A 218 20.17 -9.59 -2.09
C ILE A 218 19.41 -8.69 -3.06
N ALA A 219 18.08 -8.78 -3.09
CA ALA A 219 17.25 -7.86 -3.86
C ALA A 219 17.20 -6.50 -3.17
N PHE A 220 17.31 -5.42 -3.94
CA PHE A 220 17.27 -4.05 -3.42
C PHE A 220 16.07 -3.29 -3.95
N VAL A 221 15.29 -2.75 -3.03
CA VAL A 221 14.10 -1.94 -3.34
C VAL A 221 14.27 -0.53 -2.81
N TYR A 222 14.16 0.46 -3.70
CA TYR A 222 14.00 1.84 -3.32
C TYR A 222 12.56 2.28 -3.58
N LEU A 223 11.79 2.47 -2.51
CA LEU A 223 10.40 2.87 -2.58
C LEU A 223 10.10 3.94 -1.51
N PRO A 224 9.75 5.18 -1.89
CA PRO A 224 9.45 6.24 -0.94
C PRO A 224 8.38 5.81 0.09
N HIS A 225 8.57 6.19 1.35
CA HIS A 225 7.65 5.88 2.44
C HIS A 225 6.23 6.42 2.16
N PHE A 226 5.20 5.72 2.63
CA PHE A 226 3.83 6.23 2.66
C PHE A 226 3.61 7.17 3.84
N GLU A 227 2.61 8.05 3.72
CA GLU A 227 2.29 9.01 4.77
C GLU A 227 2.08 8.30 6.13
N LYS A 228 2.71 8.82 7.18
CA LYS A 228 2.64 8.29 8.55
C LYS A 228 3.13 6.85 8.74
N THR A 229 3.96 6.31 7.86
CA THR A 229 4.59 5.00 8.10
C THR A 229 5.84 5.09 8.94
N TYR A 230 6.52 6.24 8.93
CA TYR A 230 7.80 6.48 9.62
C TYR A 230 8.89 5.46 9.29
N LEU A 231 8.73 4.73 8.21
CA LEU A 231 9.61 3.69 7.75
C LEU A 231 10.86 4.29 7.10
N ASP A 232 12.05 3.88 7.54
CA ASP A 232 13.33 4.24 6.93
C ASP A 232 13.90 3.10 6.10
N GLY A 233 13.86 1.87 6.60
CA GLY A 233 14.27 0.65 5.94
C GLY A 233 13.40 -0.54 6.30
N ALA A 234 13.61 -1.64 5.61
CA ALA A 234 13.00 -2.93 5.93
C ALA A 234 13.77 -4.07 5.31
N THR A 235 13.91 -5.16 6.05
CA THR A 235 14.48 -6.41 5.59
C THR A 235 13.46 -7.52 5.72
N PHE A 236 13.29 -8.32 4.65
CA PHE A 236 12.38 -9.47 4.63
C PHE A 236 12.87 -10.52 3.62
N ARG A 237 12.20 -11.66 3.53
CA ARG A 237 12.50 -12.69 2.53
C ARG A 237 11.39 -12.80 1.48
N GLN A 238 11.80 -12.94 0.23
CA GLN A 238 10.93 -13.25 -0.89
C GLN A 238 11.44 -14.52 -1.57
N GLU A 239 10.64 -15.60 -1.52
CA GLU A 239 11.02 -16.90 -2.09
C GLU A 239 12.40 -17.40 -1.59
N GLY A 240 12.67 -17.20 -0.30
CA GLY A 240 13.94 -17.56 0.33
C GLY A 240 15.10 -16.57 0.12
N LYS A 241 14.98 -15.61 -0.79
CA LYS A 241 16.00 -14.59 -1.07
C LYS A 241 15.85 -13.40 -0.13
N PRO A 242 16.92 -12.85 0.45
CA PRO A 242 16.87 -11.63 1.22
C PRO A 242 16.47 -10.44 0.34
N VAL A 243 15.62 -9.58 0.88
CA VAL A 243 15.23 -8.30 0.27
C VAL A 243 15.57 -7.19 1.25
N LEU A 244 16.24 -6.15 0.76
CA LEU A 244 16.56 -4.95 1.50
C LEU A 244 15.85 -3.77 0.85
N GLY A 245 14.93 -3.14 1.60
CA GLY A 245 14.17 -2.00 1.15
C GLY A 245 14.57 -0.72 1.87
N LEU A 246 14.73 0.39 1.13
CA LEU A 246 14.98 1.73 1.69
C LEU A 246 13.92 2.72 1.22
N THR A 247 13.56 3.66 2.09
CA THR A 247 12.57 4.69 1.77
C THR A 247 13.18 6.05 1.46
N LEU A 248 14.39 6.34 1.95
CA LEU A 248 15.01 7.67 1.96
C LEU A 248 14.07 8.76 2.52
N ARG A 249 13.39 8.47 3.62
CA ARG A 249 12.59 9.47 4.34
C ARG A 249 13.43 10.70 4.67
N HIS A 250 14.64 10.48 5.11
CA HIS A 250 15.66 11.51 5.25
C HIS A 250 16.61 11.49 4.04
N ASP A 251 16.52 12.53 3.20
CA ASP A 251 17.33 12.68 1.98
C ASP A 251 18.74 13.17 2.32
N ARG A 252 19.54 12.29 2.93
CA ARG A 252 20.91 12.57 3.39
C ARG A 252 21.78 11.34 3.20
N LEU A 253 23.06 11.57 2.86
CA LEU A 253 24.04 10.52 2.62
C LEU A 253 24.33 9.69 3.88
N ASP A 254 24.47 10.34 5.04
CA ASP A 254 24.70 9.67 6.33
C ASP A 254 23.55 8.71 6.67
N ASN A 255 22.30 9.16 6.50
CA ASN A 255 21.13 8.33 6.75
C ASN A 255 20.99 7.16 5.77
N PHE A 256 21.26 7.40 4.47
CA PHE A 256 21.25 6.32 3.47
C PHE A 256 22.18 5.18 3.88
N TRP A 257 23.45 5.51 4.16
CA TRP A 257 24.45 4.49 4.49
C TRP A 257 24.20 3.82 5.83
N PHE A 258 23.74 4.58 6.84
CA PHE A 258 23.41 4.00 8.13
C PHE A 258 22.24 3.03 8.02
N THR A 259 21.14 3.42 7.37
CA THR A 259 19.97 2.56 7.18
C THR A 259 20.35 1.33 6.35
N LEU A 260 21.12 1.49 5.26
CA LEU A 260 21.61 0.37 4.47
C LEU A 260 22.44 -0.61 5.32
N ALA A 261 23.35 -0.10 6.14
CA ALA A 261 24.22 -0.93 7.00
C ALA A 261 23.42 -1.62 8.11
N HIS A 262 22.41 -0.97 8.67
CA HIS A 262 21.50 -1.52 9.66
C HIS A 262 20.70 -2.70 9.08
N GLU A 263 20.07 -2.50 7.92
CA GLU A 263 19.32 -3.55 7.24
C GLU A 263 20.23 -4.73 6.79
N LEU A 264 21.45 -4.43 6.33
CA LEU A 264 22.46 -5.46 6.07
C LEU A 264 22.88 -6.19 7.35
N GLY A 265 22.88 -5.51 8.49
CA GLY A 265 23.12 -6.11 9.81
C GLY A 265 22.12 -7.21 10.11
N HIS A 266 20.84 -6.99 9.87
CA HIS A 266 19.81 -8.02 10.05
C HIS A 266 20.08 -9.25 9.16
N ILE A 267 20.45 -9.04 7.89
CA ILE A 267 20.79 -10.13 6.97
C ILE A 267 22.06 -10.84 7.41
N ALA A 268 23.11 -10.10 7.71
CA ALA A 268 24.44 -10.63 8.06
C ALA A 268 24.44 -11.37 9.40
N LEU A 269 23.65 -10.94 10.37
CA LEU A 269 23.52 -11.57 11.68
C LEU A 269 22.51 -12.74 11.68
N GLY A 270 21.79 -12.95 10.57
CA GLY A 270 20.84 -14.04 10.44
C GLY A 270 19.56 -13.83 11.25
N HIS A 271 19.12 -12.59 11.38
CA HIS A 271 17.82 -12.32 11.97
C HIS A 271 16.74 -12.81 11.00
N GLU A 272 15.99 -13.85 11.38
CA GLU A 272 15.05 -14.57 10.48
C GLU A 272 13.67 -13.90 10.37
N GLU A 273 13.37 -12.96 11.25
CA GLU A 273 12.09 -12.26 11.26
C GLU A 273 12.06 -11.15 10.20
N GLU A 274 10.85 -10.76 9.77
CA GLU A 274 10.68 -9.56 8.95
C GLU A 274 10.91 -8.33 9.82
N PHE A 275 11.88 -7.49 9.45
CA PHE A 275 12.22 -6.26 10.17
C PHE A 275 11.81 -5.03 9.39
N PHE A 276 11.14 -4.10 10.08
CA PHE A 276 10.77 -2.80 9.55
C PHE A 276 11.31 -1.72 10.49
N ASP A 277 12.31 -0.99 10.05
CA ASP A 277 12.88 0.10 10.85
C ASP A 277 12.03 1.37 10.77
N THR A 278 11.53 1.80 11.95
CA THR A 278 10.81 3.07 12.11
C THR A 278 11.52 3.91 13.16
N THR A 279 12.16 4.99 12.74
CA THR A 279 13.08 5.78 13.59
C THR A 279 12.43 6.82 14.50
N GLU A 280 11.10 7.03 14.49
CA GLU A 280 10.45 8.04 15.32
C GLU A 280 9.57 7.48 16.43
N GLY A 281 9.85 7.90 17.67
CA GLY A 281 9.05 7.72 18.87
C GLY A 281 9.90 7.96 20.13
N PRO A 282 9.36 8.62 21.18
CA PRO A 282 10.14 8.98 22.36
C PRO A 282 10.63 7.81 23.21
N GLU A 283 10.16 6.59 22.99
CA GLU A 283 10.60 5.37 23.66
C GLU A 283 10.59 4.18 22.70
N ARG A 284 11.55 4.14 21.76
CA ARG A 284 11.84 2.91 21.03
C ARG A 284 12.41 1.90 22.03
N LYS A 285 11.60 0.92 22.43
CA LYS A 285 12.13 -0.27 23.12
C LYS A 285 12.87 -1.10 22.07
N MET A 286 14.15 -0.80 21.88
CA MET A 286 15.01 -1.54 20.99
C MET A 286 15.16 -2.97 21.51
N GLY A 287 14.67 -3.91 20.76
CA GLY A 287 14.94 -5.34 21.00
C GLY A 287 16.43 -5.66 20.87
N PRO A 288 16.89 -6.82 21.35
CA PRO A 288 18.30 -7.20 21.23
C PRO A 288 18.78 -7.22 19.77
N LYS A 289 18.01 -7.74 18.83
CA LYS A 289 18.33 -7.80 17.39
C LYS A 289 18.51 -6.42 16.76
N GLU A 290 17.71 -5.44 17.15
CA GLU A 290 17.84 -4.05 16.70
C GLU A 290 19.15 -3.42 17.20
N LYS A 291 19.53 -3.71 18.46
CA LYS A 291 20.81 -3.23 19.02
C LYS A 291 22.00 -3.84 18.31
N GLU A 292 21.91 -5.13 17.99
CA GLU A 292 22.95 -5.84 17.23
C GLU A 292 23.10 -5.25 15.82
N ALA A 293 21.98 -4.95 15.13
CA ALA A 293 21.99 -4.32 13.82
C ALA A 293 22.53 -2.88 13.86
N ASP A 294 22.17 -2.10 14.89
CA ASP A 294 22.71 -0.76 15.11
C ASP A 294 24.23 -0.79 15.38
N GLU A 295 24.70 -1.74 16.19
CA GLU A 295 26.14 -1.89 16.46
C GLU A 295 26.90 -2.34 15.21
N PHE A 296 26.31 -3.29 14.45
CA PHE A 296 26.84 -3.69 13.16
C PHE A 296 26.98 -2.49 12.21
N ALA A 297 25.96 -1.65 12.12
CA ALA A 297 25.98 -0.45 11.29
C ALA A 297 27.07 0.54 11.76
N ARG A 298 27.16 0.78 13.05
CA ARG A 298 28.16 1.67 13.64
C ARG A 298 29.58 1.25 13.30
N GLU A 299 29.91 -0.02 13.58
CA GLU A 299 31.26 -0.55 13.38
C GLU A 299 31.67 -0.56 11.89
N ASN A 300 30.76 -0.88 10.99
CA ASN A 300 31.06 -0.90 9.57
C ASN A 300 31.13 0.51 8.94
N MET A 301 30.37 1.47 9.48
CA MET A 301 30.38 2.84 8.97
C MET A 301 31.55 3.66 9.51
N VAL A 302 31.72 3.69 10.82
CA VAL A 302 32.77 4.45 11.50
C VAL A 302 33.29 3.61 12.67
N PRO A 303 34.37 2.84 12.50
CA PRO A 303 34.83 1.90 13.51
C PRO A 303 35.09 2.59 14.85
N SER A 304 34.64 1.98 15.95
CA SER A 304 34.62 2.60 17.27
C SER A 304 36.01 2.92 17.83
N ALA A 305 36.99 2.07 17.59
CA ALA A 305 38.37 2.29 18.07
C ALA A 305 39.01 3.54 17.44
N GLU A 306 38.88 3.68 16.10
CA GLU A 306 39.38 4.83 15.35
C GLU A 306 38.61 6.10 15.69
N PHE A 307 37.30 5.98 15.90
CA PHE A 307 36.45 7.10 16.30
C PHE A 307 36.79 7.60 17.70
N ASP A 308 37.07 6.70 18.65
CA ASP A 308 37.51 7.08 20.00
C ASP A 308 38.87 7.79 19.98
N ALA A 309 39.81 7.34 19.17
CA ALA A 309 41.08 8.02 18.96
C ALA A 309 40.89 9.43 18.36
N PHE A 310 39.99 9.54 17.37
CA PHE A 310 39.61 10.83 16.77
C PHE A 310 38.98 11.79 17.79
N LYS A 311 38.02 11.32 18.60
CA LYS A 311 37.42 12.14 19.67
C LYS A 311 38.46 12.62 20.69
N LYS A 312 39.37 11.75 21.13
CA LYS A 312 40.45 12.13 22.06
C LYS A 312 41.35 13.22 21.48
N ARG A 313 41.67 13.16 20.18
CA ARG A 313 42.47 14.15 19.46
C ARG A 313 41.73 15.50 19.35
N CYS A 314 40.45 15.48 19.01
CA CYS A 314 39.63 16.68 18.79
C CYS A 314 39.10 17.29 20.10
N ARG A 315 39.05 16.53 21.18
CA ARG A 315 38.50 16.92 22.50
C ARG A 315 37.03 17.39 22.40
N THR A 316 36.78 18.70 22.34
CA THR A 316 35.44 19.30 22.32
C THR A 316 35.09 19.99 21.00
N SER A 317 36.05 20.12 20.07
CA SER A 317 35.86 20.80 18.78
C SER A 317 36.14 19.86 17.63
N PHE A 318 35.15 19.78 16.71
CA PHE A 318 35.22 18.92 15.51
C PHE A 318 35.18 19.81 14.26
N PRO A 319 36.28 20.50 13.89
CA PRO A 319 36.30 21.36 12.71
C PRO A 319 36.15 20.52 11.43
N PRO A 320 35.58 21.10 10.35
CA PRO A 320 35.35 20.37 9.08
C PRO A 320 36.60 19.70 8.54
N GLU A 321 37.77 20.33 8.67
CA GLU A 321 39.05 19.81 8.16
C GLU A 321 39.46 18.54 8.90
N ALA A 322 39.29 18.49 10.23
CA ALA A 322 39.59 17.30 11.03
C ALA A 322 38.63 16.14 10.71
N ILE A 323 37.35 16.45 10.46
CA ILE A 323 36.37 15.45 10.03
C ILE A 323 36.75 14.87 8.66
N VAL A 324 37.11 15.71 7.70
CA VAL A 324 37.52 15.30 6.36
C VAL A 324 38.81 14.48 6.41
N GLU A 325 39.78 14.90 7.19
CA GLU A 325 41.04 14.13 7.38
C GLU A 325 40.76 12.75 7.97
N PHE A 326 40.01 12.68 9.07
CA PHE A 326 39.63 11.42 9.69
C PHE A 326 38.85 10.50 8.77
N SER A 327 37.91 11.06 8.00
CA SER A 327 37.10 10.29 7.04
C SER A 327 37.96 9.62 5.96
N ARG A 328 39.04 10.28 5.49
CA ARG A 328 40.01 9.72 4.56
C ARG A 328 40.79 8.56 5.17
N THR A 329 41.20 8.70 6.45
CA THR A 329 41.92 7.63 7.18
C THR A 329 41.10 6.35 7.25
N ILE A 330 39.81 6.44 7.52
CA ILE A 330 38.90 5.28 7.61
C ILE A 330 38.27 4.90 6.27
N GLN A 331 38.64 5.57 5.17
CA GLN A 331 38.09 5.36 3.82
C GLN A 331 36.56 5.43 3.78
N ARG A 332 35.99 6.48 4.32
CA ARG A 332 34.55 6.77 4.33
C ARG A 332 34.29 8.21 3.90
N HIS A 333 33.05 8.48 3.49
CA HIS A 333 32.64 9.88 3.22
C HIS A 333 32.53 10.68 4.53
N PRO A 334 32.91 11.98 4.55
CA PRO A 334 32.80 12.83 5.75
C PRO A 334 31.38 12.86 6.36
N ALA A 335 30.34 12.73 5.54
CA ALA A 335 28.96 12.67 6.01
C ALA A 335 28.72 11.56 7.04
N LEU A 336 29.39 10.41 6.92
CA LEU A 336 29.22 9.28 7.85
C LEU A 336 29.78 9.64 9.23
N VAL A 337 30.92 10.30 9.25
CA VAL A 337 31.53 10.80 10.49
C VAL A 337 30.64 11.87 11.15
N VAL A 338 30.11 12.81 10.35
CA VAL A 338 29.14 13.81 10.83
C VAL A 338 27.88 13.14 11.38
N GLY A 339 27.33 12.14 10.68
CA GLY A 339 26.18 11.37 11.14
C GLY A 339 26.43 10.73 12.51
N ARG A 340 27.59 10.08 12.69
CA ARG A 340 28.00 9.48 13.97
C ARG A 340 28.16 10.54 15.08
N LEU A 341 28.83 11.68 14.82
CA LEU A 341 28.97 12.76 15.78
C LEU A 341 27.63 13.35 16.22
N ARG A 342 26.69 13.50 15.31
CA ARG A 342 25.32 13.98 15.60
C ARG A 342 24.55 12.98 16.43
N HIS A 343 24.60 11.71 16.05
CA HIS A 343 23.87 10.63 16.74
C HIS A 343 24.36 10.46 18.18
N ASP A 344 25.69 10.51 18.39
CA ASP A 344 26.30 10.36 19.70
C ASP A 344 26.27 11.67 20.51
N GLY A 345 25.65 12.75 20.00
CA GLY A 345 25.44 14.00 20.70
C GLY A 345 26.67 14.90 20.81
N PHE A 346 27.74 14.63 20.07
CA PHE A 346 28.96 15.46 20.10
C PHE A 346 28.82 16.78 19.36
N VAL A 347 27.91 16.81 18.35
CA VAL A 347 27.59 18.04 17.62
C VAL A 347 26.06 18.13 17.39
N PRO A 348 25.48 19.35 17.33
CA PRO A 348 24.08 19.55 17.02
C PRO A 348 23.72 19.03 15.61
N TRP A 349 22.47 18.62 15.40
CA TRP A 349 21.98 18.13 14.10
C TRP A 349 22.13 19.12 12.95
N GLY A 350 22.13 20.42 13.23
CA GLY A 350 22.37 21.50 12.26
C GLY A 350 23.84 21.75 11.90
N SER A 351 24.80 21.08 12.56
CA SER A 351 26.23 21.29 12.30
C SER A 351 26.69 20.56 11.04
N HIS A 352 27.68 21.12 10.34
CA HIS A 352 28.36 20.49 9.20
C HIS A 352 27.45 20.08 8.05
N VAL A 353 26.37 20.82 7.78
CA VAL A 353 25.39 20.51 6.72
C VAL A 353 26.04 20.42 5.34
N ALA A 354 27.07 21.25 5.08
CA ALA A 354 27.80 21.23 3.81
C ALA A 354 28.54 19.90 3.52
N LEU A 355 28.85 19.12 4.57
CA LEU A 355 29.49 17.80 4.43
C LEU A 355 28.49 16.65 4.21
N VAL A 356 27.18 16.94 4.24
CA VAL A 356 26.12 15.91 4.15
C VAL A 356 25.24 16.15 2.93
N PRO A 357 25.64 15.63 1.76
CA PRO A 357 24.88 15.81 0.53
C PRO A 357 23.54 15.06 0.54
N LYS A 358 22.61 15.52 -0.33
CA LYS A 358 21.37 14.81 -0.66
C LYS A 358 21.63 13.70 -1.65
N VAL A 359 20.83 12.63 -1.59
CA VAL A 359 21.09 11.40 -2.37
C VAL A 359 19.89 10.88 -3.14
N ARG A 360 18.68 11.38 -2.88
CA ARG A 360 17.43 10.87 -3.46
C ARG A 360 17.45 10.83 -4.99
N GLU A 361 18.01 11.84 -5.62
CA GLU A 361 18.07 11.92 -7.09
C GLU A 361 19.00 10.87 -7.70
N LEU A 362 19.97 10.35 -6.94
CA LEU A 362 20.91 9.34 -7.41
C LEU A 362 20.27 7.93 -7.53
N LEU A 363 19.20 7.66 -6.78
CA LEU A 363 18.51 6.38 -6.77
C LEU A 363 17.21 6.36 -7.57
N LYS A 364 16.78 7.48 -8.14
CA LYS A 364 15.63 7.48 -9.06
C LYS A 364 15.98 6.63 -10.29
N LYS A 365 15.15 5.62 -10.57
CA LYS A 365 15.20 4.90 -11.87
C LYS A 365 15.01 5.94 -12.98
N LYS A 366 15.95 5.99 -13.94
CA LYS A 366 15.80 6.81 -15.15
C LYS A 366 14.69 6.27 -16.04
#